data_bf43ce9d81413cb64a4e91d486e6dd31
#
_entry.id   bf43ce9d81413cb64a4e91d486e6dd31
#
_cell.length_a   1.000
_cell.length_b   1.000
_cell.length_c   1.000
_cell.angle_alpha   90.00
_cell.angle_beta   90.00
_cell.angle_gamma   90.00
#
_symmetry.space_group_name_H-M   'P 1'
#
loop_
_entity.id
_entity.type
_entity.pdbx_description
1 polymer ?
#
loop_
_entity_poly.entity_id
_entity_poly.type
_entity_poly.pdbx_seq_one_letter_code
_entity_poly.pdbx_strand_id
1 'polypeptide(L)' 'MDKTIKYVGIDIQGRRVYQGESGRLYCNTVTFGNRPPHYCTKLNNDFDGEPDLDMPQNWNPTVMDDNDTDKNTI' A
#
# COMPACT_ATOMS: atom_id res chain seq x y z
N MET A 1 13.66 -5.20 2.44
CA MET A 1 12.23 -4.91 2.20
C MET A 1 11.55 -4.61 3.52
N ASP A 2 10.57 -3.73 3.48
CA ASP A 2 9.81 -3.41 4.69
C ASP A 2 9.00 -4.62 5.14
N LYS A 3 8.95 -4.83 6.44
CA LYS A 3 8.15 -5.91 7.01
C LYS A 3 6.75 -5.44 7.39
N THR A 4 6.60 -4.16 7.62
CA THR A 4 5.34 -3.54 8.03
C THR A 4 5.09 -2.34 7.14
N ILE A 5 3.87 -2.22 6.66
CA ILE A 5 3.44 -1.05 5.89
C ILE A 5 2.15 -0.53 6.50
N LYS A 6 1.95 0.77 6.38
CA LYS A 6 0.81 1.45 6.97
C LYS A 6 0.02 2.14 5.88
N TYR A 7 -1.30 1.96 5.90
CA TYR A 7 -2.19 2.65 4.96
C TYR A 7 -2.12 4.15 5.19
N VAL A 8 -1.86 4.90 4.12
CA VAL A 8 -1.74 6.36 4.23
C VAL A 8 -2.70 7.12 3.32
N GLY A 9 -3.46 6.43 2.49
CA GLY A 9 -4.48 7.09 1.69
C GLY A 9 -4.68 6.44 0.34
N ILE A 10 -5.41 7.13 -0.51
CA ILE A 10 -5.71 6.69 -1.88
C ILE A 10 -5.13 7.72 -2.83
N ASP A 11 -4.40 7.25 -3.84
CA ASP A 11 -3.76 8.17 -4.78
C ASP A 11 -4.76 8.65 -5.83
N ILE A 12 -4.27 9.52 -6.70
CA ILE A 12 -5.11 10.13 -7.72
C ILE A 12 -5.69 9.10 -8.70
N GLN A 13 -5.07 7.93 -8.78
CA GLN A 13 -5.54 6.85 -9.65
C GLN A 13 -6.48 5.90 -8.93
N GLY A 14 -6.80 6.15 -7.68
CA GLY A 14 -7.71 5.29 -6.92
C GLY A 14 -7.05 4.09 -6.29
N ARG A 15 -5.73 4.03 -6.22
CA ARG A 15 -5.01 2.92 -5.61
C ARG A 15 -4.74 3.22 -4.14
N ARG A 16 -4.85 2.20 -3.31
CA ARG A 16 -4.48 2.34 -1.90
C ARG A 16 -2.97 2.48 -1.79
N VAL A 17 -2.54 3.48 -1.04
CA VAL A 17 -1.12 3.77 -0.84
C VAL A 17 -0.74 3.43 0.58
N TYR A 18 0.41 2.79 0.72
CA TYR A 18 0.96 2.38 2.00
C TYR A 18 2.37 2.92 2.15
N GLN A 19 2.78 3.16 3.37
CA GLN A 19 4.14 3.59 3.66
C GLN A 19 4.81 2.57 4.55
N GLY A 20 5.97 2.11 4.14
CA GLY A 20 6.76 1.19 4.93
C GLY A 20 7.52 1.90 6.04
N GLU A 21 8.09 1.10 6.94
CA GLU A 21 8.88 1.62 8.06
C GLU A 21 10.12 2.37 7.58
N SER A 22 10.57 2.11 6.37
CA SER A 22 11.70 2.84 5.77
C SER A 22 11.30 4.18 5.19
N GLY A 23 10.00 4.48 5.13
CA GLY A 23 9.49 5.68 4.48
C GLY A 23 9.11 5.47 3.02
N ARG A 24 9.42 4.31 2.45
CA ARG A 24 9.09 4.02 1.05
C ARG A 24 7.59 3.86 0.88
N LEU A 25 7.07 4.42 -0.19
CA LEU A 25 5.65 4.31 -0.53
C LEU A 25 5.42 3.15 -1.48
N TYR A 26 4.33 2.44 -1.25
CA TYR A 26 3.88 1.33 -2.08
C TYR A 26 2.42 1.57 -2.43
N CYS A 27 1.98 1.04 -3.56
CA CYS A 27 0.56 1.04 -3.89
C CYS A 27 0.09 -0.36 -4.21
N ASN A 28 -1.19 -0.60 -3.93
CA ASN A 28 -1.85 -1.84 -4.34
C ASN A 28 -2.49 -1.59 -5.69
N THR A 29 -2.01 -2.28 -6.73
CA THR A 29 -2.52 -2.08 -8.09
C THR A 29 -3.81 -2.84 -8.33
N VAL A 30 -4.23 -3.71 -7.41
CA VAL A 30 -5.52 -4.39 -7.50
C VAL A 30 -6.56 -3.49 -6.82
N THR A 31 -7.41 -2.85 -7.61
CA THR A 31 -8.33 -1.85 -7.11
C THR A 31 -9.77 -2.33 -6.97
N PHE A 32 -10.05 -3.54 -7.38
CA PHE A 32 -11.40 -4.09 -7.27
C PHE A 32 -11.36 -5.62 -7.22
N GLY A 33 -12.46 -6.20 -6.77
CA GLY A 33 -12.58 -7.65 -6.65
C GLY A 33 -11.95 -8.19 -5.37
N ASN A 34 -11.97 -9.51 -5.22
CA ASN A 34 -11.45 -10.19 -4.04
C ASN A 34 -10.08 -10.83 -4.32
N ARG A 35 -9.28 -10.16 -5.11
CA ARG A 35 -7.96 -10.66 -5.45
C ARG A 35 -6.95 -10.30 -4.38
N PRO A 36 -5.91 -11.11 -4.21
CA PRO A 36 -4.82 -10.73 -3.32
C PRO A 36 -4.19 -9.41 -3.78
N PRO A 37 -3.68 -8.61 -2.86
CA PRO A 37 -3.05 -7.36 -3.24
C PRO A 37 -1.79 -7.61 -4.08
N HIS A 38 -1.53 -6.70 -5.00
CA HIS A 38 -0.29 -6.68 -5.76
C HIS A 38 0.39 -5.34 -5.53
N TYR A 39 1.48 -5.35 -4.80
CA TYR A 39 2.14 -4.14 -4.37
C TYR A 39 3.21 -3.72 -5.36
N CYS A 40 3.30 -2.43 -5.60
CA CYS A 40 4.35 -1.81 -6.42
C CYS A 40 4.88 -0.59 -5.68
N THR A 41 6.15 -0.28 -5.92
CA THR A 41 6.71 0.95 -5.39
C THR A 41 6.19 2.15 -6.17
N LYS A 42 6.30 3.33 -5.58
CA LYS A 42 5.86 4.56 -6.22
C LYS A 42 7.05 5.28 -6.84
N LEU A 43 6.89 5.76 -8.06
CA LEU A 43 7.93 6.51 -8.76
C LEU A 43 8.34 7.74 -7.95
N ASN A 44 9.62 7.90 -7.77
CA ASN A 44 10.21 8.99 -6.98
C ASN A 44 9.69 9.04 -5.54
N ASN A 45 9.17 7.93 -5.05
CA ASN A 45 8.55 7.88 -3.73
C ASN A 45 7.47 8.95 -3.55
N ASP A 46 6.74 9.22 -4.60
CA ASP A 46 5.70 10.24 -4.64
C ASP A 46 4.35 9.58 -4.38
N PHE A 47 3.53 10.17 -3.52
CA PHE A 47 2.22 9.62 -3.16
C PHE A 47 1.37 9.35 -4.41
N ASP A 48 1.36 10.27 -5.36
CA ASP A 48 0.62 10.11 -6.61
C ASP A 48 1.48 9.58 -7.75
N GLY A 49 2.68 9.11 -7.45
CA GLY A 49 3.57 8.57 -8.47
C GLY A 49 3.04 7.28 -9.07
N GLU A 50 3.55 6.95 -10.25
CA GLU A 50 3.15 5.74 -10.94
C GLU A 50 3.76 4.50 -10.29
N PRO A 51 3.15 3.31 -10.47
CA PRO A 51 3.78 2.08 -10.04
C PRO A 51 5.07 1.88 -10.80
N ASP A 52 6.18 1.86 -10.08
CA ASP A 52 7.50 1.83 -10.69
C ASP A 52 8.06 0.42 -10.76
N LEU A 53 7.97 -0.32 -9.67
CA LEU A 53 8.58 -1.63 -9.57
C LEU A 53 7.65 -2.57 -8.82
N ASP A 54 7.37 -3.71 -9.44
CA ASP A 54 6.55 -4.74 -8.79
C ASP A 54 7.32 -5.36 -7.64
N MET A 55 6.65 -5.50 -6.51
CA MET A 55 7.22 -6.23 -5.39
C MET A 55 7.07 -7.74 -5.64
N PRO A 56 7.97 -8.56 -5.09
CA PRO A 56 7.83 -10.01 -5.23
C PRO A 56 6.48 -10.49 -4.72
N GLN A 57 5.89 -11.45 -5.40
CA GLN A 57 4.58 -11.97 -5.01
C GLN A 57 4.60 -12.64 -3.66
N ASN A 58 5.75 -13.17 -3.25
CA ASN A 58 5.87 -13.77 -1.93
C ASN A 58 6.15 -12.76 -0.82
N TRP A 59 6.26 -11.49 -1.15
CA TRP A 59 6.39 -10.45 -0.14
C TRP A 59 5.03 -10.26 0.53
N ASN A 60 5.00 -10.49 1.81
CA ASN A 60 3.75 -10.48 2.57
C ASN A 60 3.92 -9.61 3.81
N PRO A 61 3.90 -8.28 3.64
CA PRO A 61 4.10 -7.38 4.76
C PRO A 61 2.90 -7.39 5.69
N THR A 62 3.14 -7.07 6.95
CA THR A 62 2.06 -6.79 7.88
C THR A 62 1.49 -5.43 7.55
N VAL A 63 0.19 -5.38 7.34
CA VAL A 63 -0.49 -4.13 7.00
C VAL A 63 -1.12 -3.54 8.25
N MET A 64 -0.76 -2.30 8.55
CA MET A 64 -1.37 -1.55 9.64
C MET A 64 -2.30 -0.51 9.02
N ASP A 65 -3.55 -0.54 9.41
CA ASP A 65 -4.56 0.34 8.85
C ASP A 65 -5.23 1.10 9.98
N ASP A 66 -5.00 2.38 10.03
CA ASP A 66 -5.60 3.22 11.06
C ASP A 66 -7.12 3.19 11.04
N ASN A 67 -7.70 2.87 9.90
CA ASN A 67 -9.14 2.77 9.80
C ASN A 67 -9.70 1.57 10.58
N ASP A 68 -8.87 0.59 10.88
CA ASP A 68 -9.32 -0.54 11.69
C ASP A 68 -9.70 -0.09 13.09
N THR A 69 -9.01 0.91 13.60
CA THR A 69 -9.33 1.47 14.90
C THR A 69 -10.72 2.07 14.87
N ASP A 70 -11.06 2.77 13.82
CA ASP A 70 -12.38 3.39 13.69
C ASP A 70 -13.48 2.32 13.62
N LYS A 71 -13.20 1.24 12.93
CA LYS A 71 -14.16 0.14 12.84
C LYS A 71 -14.41 -0.48 14.20
N ASN A 72 -13.39 -0.55 15.01
CA ASN A 72 -13.49 -1.18 16.32
C ASN A 72 -14.24 -0.35 17.33
N THR A 73 -14.42 0.92 17.05
CA THR A 73 -15.10 1.83 17.96
C THR A 73 -16.60 1.87 17.75
N ILE A 74 -17.09 1.17 16.80
CA ILE A 74 -18.52 1.15 16.47
C ILE A 74 -19.31 0.14 17.34
#